data_7ac557222d76b6e0c7e8b5a8471b8062
#
_entry.id   7ac557222d76b6e0c7e8b5a8471b8062
#
_cell.length_a   1.000
_cell.length_b   1.000
_cell.length_c   1.000
_cell.angle_alpha   90.00
_cell.angle_beta   90.00
_cell.angle_gamma   90.00
#
_symmetry.space_group_name_H-M   'P 1'
#
loop_
_entity.id
_entity.type
_entity.pdbx_description
1 polymer ?
#
loop_
_entity_poly.entity_id
_entity_poly.type
_entity_poly.pdbx_seq_one_letter_code
_entity_poly.pdbx_strand_id
1 'polypeptide(L)'
;MWRYCTNIFDYLALAAIIDNKIFCVHGGLSPSINTLDEIRSIDRKQEVPHDGAMCDLMWSDPDESAGWSVSPRGAGYLFGGDIVEKFNRENKIQLICRAHQLVMEGYKSMFSDTLVTVWSAPNYCSRCGNVAAILELDENLETNFKKFEAAPQEVRATPGSTSKKMVPDYFL
;
A
#
# COMPACT_ATOMS: atom_id res chain seq x y z
N MET A 1 -14.60 13.76 -18.19
CA MET A 1 -14.22 12.46 -17.63
C MET A 1 -13.44 12.63 -16.31
N TRP A 2 -12.28 13.29 -16.28
CA TRP A 2 -11.44 13.47 -15.09
C TRP A 2 -12.19 13.88 -13.81
N ARG A 3 -12.97 14.98 -13.85
CA ARG A 3 -13.74 15.46 -12.70
C ARG A 3 -14.71 14.43 -12.11
N TYR A 4 -15.33 13.60 -12.94
CA TYR A 4 -16.23 12.55 -12.45
C TYR A 4 -15.47 11.45 -11.73
N CYS A 5 -14.30 11.05 -12.24
CA CYS A 5 -13.47 10.06 -11.58
C CYS A 5 -12.92 10.58 -10.24
N THR A 6 -12.38 11.79 -10.21
CA THR A 6 -11.83 12.38 -8.96
C THR A 6 -12.89 12.57 -7.90
N ASN A 7 -14.11 12.97 -8.28
CA ASN A 7 -15.22 13.07 -7.33
C ASN A 7 -15.61 11.70 -6.73
N ILE A 8 -15.46 10.62 -7.47
CA ILE A 8 -15.72 9.26 -6.97
C ILE A 8 -14.63 8.85 -5.97
N PHE A 9 -13.38 9.24 -6.20
CA PHE A 9 -12.27 8.88 -5.32
C PHE A 9 -12.46 9.37 -3.88
N ASP A 10 -13.11 10.51 -3.68
CA ASP A 10 -13.42 11.05 -2.35
C ASP A 10 -14.36 10.16 -1.52
N TYR A 11 -15.02 9.21 -2.16
CA TYR A 11 -15.94 8.25 -1.51
C TYR A 11 -15.34 6.84 -1.36
N LEU A 12 -14.15 6.59 -1.89
CA LEU A 12 -13.49 5.29 -1.73
C LEU A 12 -12.99 5.10 -0.29
N ALA A 13 -13.05 3.88 0.21
CA ALA A 13 -12.52 3.55 1.53
C ALA A 13 -11.00 3.77 1.59
N LEU A 14 -10.48 4.24 2.75
CA LEU A 14 -9.05 4.39 3.02
C LEU A 14 -8.39 3.06 3.37
N ALA A 15 -9.14 2.18 4.02
CA ALA A 15 -8.67 0.90 4.51
C ALA A 15 -9.81 -0.11 4.58
N ALA A 16 -9.50 -1.37 4.77
CA ALA A 16 -10.46 -2.44 4.99
C ALA A 16 -9.99 -3.37 6.10
N ILE A 17 -10.95 -3.99 6.78
CA ILE A 17 -10.70 -5.03 7.77
C ILE A 17 -11.36 -6.32 7.28
N ILE A 18 -10.60 -7.41 7.26
CA ILE A 18 -11.09 -8.74 6.92
C ILE A 18 -11.15 -9.55 8.21
N ASP A 19 -12.34 -10.04 8.55
CA ASP A 19 -12.64 -10.90 9.71
C ASP A 19 -12.06 -10.39 11.04
N ASN A 20 -11.99 -9.07 11.24
CA ASN A 20 -11.38 -8.41 12.39
C ASN A 20 -9.92 -8.84 12.68
N LYS A 21 -9.21 -9.42 11.72
CA LYS A 21 -7.86 -9.97 11.88
C LYS A 21 -6.84 -9.40 10.90
N ILE A 22 -7.28 -9.03 9.70
CA ILE A 22 -6.38 -8.53 8.67
C ILE A 22 -6.73 -7.09 8.35
N PHE A 23 -5.77 -6.19 8.52
CA PHE A 23 -5.90 -4.77 8.20
C PHE A 23 -5.27 -4.50 6.82
N CYS A 24 -6.08 -4.02 5.88
CA CYS A 24 -5.65 -3.68 4.53
C CYS A 24 -5.61 -2.15 4.37
N VAL A 25 -4.48 -1.62 3.95
CA VAL A 25 -4.25 -0.18 3.75
C VAL A 25 -3.31 0.02 2.56
N HIS A 26 -3.33 1.18 1.91
CA HIS A 26 -2.46 1.42 0.74
C HIS A 26 -1.00 1.65 1.15
N GLY A 27 -0.71 2.67 1.93
CA GLY A 27 0.63 3.04 2.41
C GLY A 27 0.98 2.30 3.70
N GLY A 28 0.54 2.79 4.84
CA GLY A 28 0.89 2.18 6.12
C GLY A 28 0.21 2.83 7.32
N LEU A 29 0.94 2.89 8.42
CA LEU A 29 0.47 3.40 9.69
C LEU A 29 0.73 4.91 9.84
N SER A 30 0.10 5.52 10.85
CA SER A 30 0.24 6.93 11.20
C SER A 30 0.61 7.08 12.68
N PRO A 31 1.54 7.98 13.04
CA PRO A 31 1.83 8.28 14.45
C PRO A 31 0.65 8.95 15.17
N SER A 32 -0.31 9.49 14.46
CA SER A 32 -1.51 10.11 15.02
C SER A 32 -2.69 9.16 15.17
N ILE A 33 -2.54 7.88 14.80
CA ILE A 33 -3.59 6.85 14.88
C ILE A 33 -3.07 5.65 15.67
N ASN A 34 -3.78 5.26 16.72
CA ASN A 34 -3.50 4.06 17.49
C ASN A 34 -4.58 2.98 17.29
N THR A 35 -5.81 3.38 16.97
CA THR A 35 -6.96 2.48 16.90
C THR A 35 -7.68 2.53 15.56
N LEU A 36 -8.35 1.42 15.19
CA LEU A 36 -9.20 1.35 14.02
C LEU A 36 -10.38 2.33 14.07
N ASP A 37 -10.86 2.66 15.27
CA ASP A 37 -11.96 3.62 15.44
C ASP A 37 -11.53 5.05 15.11
N GLU A 38 -10.27 5.40 15.38
CA GLU A 38 -9.69 6.68 14.94
C GLU A 38 -9.64 6.76 13.41
N ILE A 39 -9.33 5.67 12.71
CA ILE A 39 -9.40 5.62 11.24
C ILE A 39 -10.84 5.86 10.75
N ARG A 40 -11.84 5.25 11.40
CA ARG A 40 -13.26 5.42 11.05
C ARG A 40 -13.77 6.85 11.26
N SER A 41 -13.11 7.61 12.14
CA SER A 41 -13.47 9.00 12.44
C SER A 41 -12.90 10.03 11.45
N ILE A 42 -12.01 9.61 10.53
CA ILE A 42 -11.42 10.49 9.52
C ILE A 42 -12.54 11.02 8.59
N ASP A 43 -12.56 12.34 8.37
CA ASP A 43 -13.38 12.92 7.30
C ASP A 43 -12.80 12.49 5.95
N ARG A 44 -13.40 11.42 5.38
CA ARG A 44 -12.91 10.82 4.14
C ARG A 44 -13.29 11.61 2.90
N LYS A 45 -14.39 12.38 2.94
CA LYS A 45 -14.93 13.06 1.75
C LYS A 45 -14.10 14.29 1.38
N GLN A 46 -12.86 14.07 1.03
CA GLN A 46 -11.92 15.09 0.59
C GLN A 46 -10.78 14.47 -0.25
N GLU A 47 -10.08 15.30 -0.97
CA GLU A 47 -8.79 14.95 -1.55
C GLU A 47 -7.79 14.64 -0.43
N VAL A 48 -6.83 13.73 -0.69
CA VAL A 48 -5.80 13.38 0.31
C VAL A 48 -5.02 14.64 0.69
N PRO A 49 -5.02 15.04 1.97
CA PRO A 49 -4.25 16.19 2.44
C PRO A 49 -2.74 15.97 2.28
N HIS A 50 -1.95 17.04 2.41
CA HIS A 50 -0.49 16.96 2.35
C HIS A 50 0.15 16.43 3.64
N ASP A 51 -0.60 16.39 4.74
CA ASP A 51 -0.17 15.90 6.05
C ASP A 51 -1.36 15.30 6.83
N GLY A 52 -1.07 14.73 8.00
CA GLY A 52 -2.05 14.15 8.91
C GLY A 52 -2.41 12.70 8.61
N ALA A 53 -3.32 12.17 9.41
CA ALA A 53 -3.66 10.74 9.46
C ALA A 53 -4.02 10.13 8.10
N MET A 54 -4.84 10.83 7.33
CA MET A 54 -5.26 10.35 6.00
C MET A 54 -4.09 10.30 5.02
N CYS A 55 -3.22 11.32 5.05
CA CYS A 55 -1.99 11.34 4.26
C CYS A 55 -1.08 10.16 4.65
N ASP A 56 -0.89 9.93 5.95
CA ASP A 56 0.01 8.88 6.44
C ASP A 56 -0.46 7.48 6.03
N LEU A 57 -1.77 7.20 6.13
CA LEU A 57 -2.35 5.93 5.68
C LEU A 57 -2.10 5.66 4.19
N MET A 58 -1.95 6.70 3.38
CA MET A 58 -1.71 6.59 1.94
C MET A 58 -0.22 6.57 1.57
N TRP A 59 0.67 7.14 2.40
CA TRP A 59 2.05 7.42 2.00
C TRP A 59 3.12 6.78 2.90
N SER A 60 2.79 6.32 4.12
CA SER A 60 3.78 5.72 5.04
C SER A 60 4.28 4.36 4.54
N ASP A 61 5.54 4.07 4.86
CA ASP A 61 6.22 2.84 4.49
C ASP A 61 6.81 2.12 5.72
N PRO A 62 6.81 0.77 5.77
CA PRO A 62 7.55 0.02 6.78
C PRO A 62 9.06 0.13 6.54
N ASP A 63 9.82 0.20 7.63
CA ASP A 63 11.28 0.24 7.63
C ASP A 63 11.86 -0.71 8.67
N GLU A 64 13.08 -1.18 8.48
CA GLU A 64 13.73 -2.11 9.42
C GLU A 64 14.19 -1.42 10.72
N SER A 65 14.36 -0.09 10.69
CA SER A 65 14.68 0.71 11.88
C SER A 65 13.49 0.79 12.82
N ALA A 66 13.73 0.72 14.13
CA ALA A 66 12.68 0.86 15.14
C ALA A 66 12.13 2.29 15.21
N GLY A 67 10.85 2.39 15.61
CA GLY A 67 10.17 3.67 15.84
C GLY A 67 9.67 4.33 14.56
N TRP A 68 9.45 5.63 14.66
CA TRP A 68 9.00 6.50 13.58
C TRP A 68 10.15 7.34 13.04
N SER A 69 10.21 7.52 11.72
CA SER A 69 11.07 8.50 11.07
C SER A 69 10.35 9.17 9.90
N VAL A 70 10.89 10.31 9.46
CA VAL A 70 10.31 11.07 8.34
C VAL A 70 10.52 10.32 7.03
N SER A 71 9.47 10.19 6.24
CA SER A 71 9.55 9.56 4.92
C SER A 71 10.36 10.43 3.94
N PRO A 72 11.31 9.85 3.19
CA PRO A 72 12.01 10.55 2.12
C PRO A 72 11.12 10.96 0.94
N ARG A 73 9.88 10.46 0.91
CA ARG A 73 8.88 10.83 -0.11
C ARG A 73 8.34 12.25 0.04
N GLY A 74 8.61 12.90 1.20
CA GLY A 74 8.04 14.21 1.54
C GLY A 74 6.58 14.15 2.04
N ALA A 75 6.02 12.95 2.24
CA ALA A 75 4.71 12.68 2.81
C ALA A 75 4.73 11.35 3.57
N GLY A 76 3.94 11.24 4.64
CA GLY A 76 3.91 10.05 5.50
C GLY A 76 5.18 9.85 6.33
N TYR A 77 5.29 8.67 6.91
CA TYR A 77 6.38 8.30 7.82
C TYR A 77 6.96 6.94 7.44
N LEU A 78 8.19 6.68 7.92
CA LEU A 78 8.72 5.32 8.02
C LEU A 78 8.39 4.79 9.41
N PHE A 79 8.01 3.50 9.51
CA PHE A 79 7.64 2.88 10.77
C PHE A 79 8.25 1.49 10.92
N GLY A 80 8.77 1.21 12.11
CA GLY A 80 9.45 -0.04 12.44
C GLY A 80 8.53 -1.17 12.89
N GLY A 81 9.12 -2.35 13.09
CA GLY A 81 8.42 -3.54 13.56
C GLY A 81 7.80 -3.37 14.96
N ASP A 82 8.40 -2.58 15.82
CA ASP A 82 7.86 -2.24 17.15
C ASP A 82 6.53 -1.47 17.06
N ILE A 83 6.40 -0.60 16.05
CA ILE A 83 5.16 0.12 15.77
C ILE A 83 4.09 -0.83 15.24
N VAL A 84 4.46 -1.73 14.33
CA VAL A 84 3.56 -2.77 13.80
C VAL A 84 3.06 -3.67 14.93
N GLU A 85 3.95 -4.17 15.78
CA GLU A 85 3.59 -5.01 16.93
C GLU A 85 2.62 -4.29 17.89
N LYS A 86 2.91 -3.02 18.21
CA LYS A 86 2.04 -2.20 19.05
C LYS A 86 0.64 -2.07 18.44
N PHE A 87 0.55 -1.64 17.20
CA PHE A 87 -0.73 -1.44 16.49
C PHE A 87 -1.53 -2.75 16.42
N ASN A 88 -0.89 -3.84 16.01
CA ASN A 88 -1.52 -5.15 15.88
C ASN A 88 -2.06 -5.65 17.22
N ARG A 89 -1.31 -5.51 18.30
CA ARG A 89 -1.74 -5.90 19.64
C ARG A 89 -2.92 -5.07 20.15
N GLU A 90 -2.87 -3.74 19.99
CA GLU A 90 -3.94 -2.83 20.44
C GLU A 90 -5.25 -3.06 19.70
N ASN A 91 -5.17 -3.38 18.41
CA ASN A 91 -6.34 -3.58 17.54
C ASN A 91 -6.73 -5.04 17.31
N LYS A 92 -6.00 -6.00 17.93
CA LYS A 92 -6.18 -7.45 17.74
C LYS A 92 -6.04 -7.89 16.28
N ILE A 93 -5.18 -7.22 15.53
CA ILE A 93 -4.83 -7.53 14.15
C ILE A 93 -3.72 -8.58 14.14
N GLN A 94 -3.80 -9.53 13.22
CA GLN A 94 -2.78 -10.56 13.00
C GLN A 94 -1.84 -10.19 11.87
N LEU A 95 -2.36 -9.52 10.84
CA LEU A 95 -1.62 -9.20 9.62
C LEU A 95 -2.02 -7.82 9.09
N ILE A 96 -1.02 -7.00 8.75
CA ILE A 96 -1.20 -5.79 7.96
C ILE A 96 -0.85 -6.11 6.51
N CYS A 97 -1.82 -5.95 5.59
CA CYS A 97 -1.60 -6.03 4.15
C CYS A 97 -1.53 -4.63 3.57
N ARG A 98 -0.45 -4.32 2.86
CA ARG A 98 -0.27 -3.01 2.23
C ARG A 98 0.35 -3.13 0.84
N ALA A 99 0.46 -2.03 0.12
CA ALA A 99 1.03 -1.97 -1.23
C ALA A 99 2.15 -0.91 -1.32
N HIS A 100 2.02 0.09 -2.17
CA HIS A 100 2.77 1.34 -2.25
C HIS A 100 4.26 1.26 -2.57
N GLN A 101 5.02 0.28 -2.06
CA GLN A 101 6.44 0.07 -2.40
C GLN A 101 6.60 -1.02 -3.44
N LEU A 102 7.45 -0.76 -4.44
CA LEU A 102 7.83 -1.75 -5.44
C LEU A 102 8.56 -2.92 -4.78
N VAL A 103 8.10 -4.12 -5.07
CA VAL A 103 8.76 -5.37 -4.68
C VAL A 103 9.04 -6.18 -5.93
N MET A 104 10.31 -6.50 -6.18
CA MET A 104 10.73 -7.20 -7.41
C MET A 104 10.09 -8.59 -7.53
N GLU A 105 9.92 -9.28 -6.39
CA GLU A 105 9.35 -10.64 -6.31
C GLU A 105 7.80 -10.66 -6.19
N GLY A 106 7.15 -9.49 -6.27
CA GLY A 106 5.70 -9.33 -6.20
C GLY A 106 5.14 -9.19 -4.78
N TYR A 107 5.79 -9.72 -3.75
CA TYR A 107 5.42 -9.50 -2.36
C TYR A 107 6.64 -9.61 -1.43
N LYS A 108 6.56 -8.99 -0.26
CA LYS A 108 7.58 -9.05 0.79
C LYS A 108 6.92 -9.09 2.16
N SER A 109 7.15 -10.16 2.92
CA SER A 109 6.80 -10.22 4.33
C SER A 109 7.87 -9.56 5.20
N MET A 110 7.45 -8.90 6.27
CA MET A 110 8.30 -8.24 7.25
C MET A 110 7.80 -8.51 8.67
N PHE A 111 8.65 -8.29 9.65
CA PHE A 111 8.33 -8.31 11.07
C PHE A 111 7.67 -9.62 11.51
N SER A 112 8.34 -10.74 11.22
CA SER A 112 7.84 -12.10 11.53
C SER A 112 6.44 -12.36 10.94
N ASP A 113 6.26 -11.98 9.66
CA ASP A 113 5.03 -12.17 8.88
C ASP A 113 3.79 -11.44 9.41
N THR A 114 3.97 -10.41 10.25
CA THR A 114 2.86 -9.58 10.75
C THR A 114 2.52 -8.39 9.85
N LEU A 115 3.35 -8.14 8.83
CA LEU A 115 3.10 -7.17 7.76
C LEU A 115 3.55 -7.76 6.42
N VAL A 116 2.75 -7.56 5.38
CA VAL A 116 3.12 -7.92 4.01
C VAL A 116 2.88 -6.77 3.05
N THR A 117 3.87 -6.48 2.21
CA THR A 117 3.72 -5.62 1.04
C THR A 117 3.38 -6.50 -0.16
N VAL A 118 2.29 -6.20 -0.85
CA VAL A 118 1.83 -6.89 -2.07
C VAL A 118 1.85 -5.91 -3.22
N TRP A 119 2.60 -6.24 -4.26
CA TRP A 119 2.74 -5.42 -5.45
C TRP A 119 2.09 -6.10 -6.66
N SER A 120 1.04 -5.52 -7.21
CA SER A 120 0.20 -6.12 -8.26
C SER A 120 0.35 -5.48 -9.64
N ALA A 121 1.40 -4.67 -9.86
CA ALA A 121 1.69 -4.06 -11.15
C ALA A 121 2.97 -4.66 -11.76
N PRO A 122 2.88 -5.64 -12.67
CA PRO A 122 4.05 -6.30 -13.25
C PRO A 122 4.79 -5.36 -14.20
N ASN A 123 6.11 -5.49 -14.28
CA ASN A 123 6.99 -4.63 -15.09
C ASN A 123 6.63 -3.15 -14.95
N TYR A 124 6.64 -2.65 -13.70
CA TYR A 124 6.20 -1.31 -13.35
C TYR A 124 6.86 -0.25 -14.23
N CYS A 125 6.05 0.74 -14.66
CA CYS A 125 6.45 1.78 -15.60
C CYS A 125 7.01 1.22 -16.95
N SER A 126 6.71 -0.05 -17.27
CA SER A 126 7.23 -0.77 -18.45
C SER A 126 8.77 -0.89 -18.48
N ARG A 127 9.44 -0.83 -17.34
CA ARG A 127 10.91 -0.84 -17.26
C ARG A 127 11.50 -1.57 -16.04
N CYS A 128 10.74 -1.73 -14.95
CA CYS A 128 11.31 -2.26 -13.70
C CYS A 128 11.59 -3.76 -13.75
N GLY A 129 10.94 -4.52 -14.64
CA GLY A 129 11.17 -5.97 -14.80
C GLY A 129 10.68 -6.81 -13.61
N ASN A 130 9.94 -6.23 -12.68
CA ASN A 130 9.38 -6.93 -11.53
C ASN A 130 8.22 -7.84 -11.93
N VAL A 131 8.04 -8.93 -11.20
CA VAL A 131 6.79 -9.71 -11.21
C VAL A 131 5.77 -9.05 -10.29
N ALA A 132 4.52 -9.41 -10.46
CA ALA A 132 3.43 -8.98 -9.58
C ALA A 132 2.90 -10.15 -8.76
N ALA A 133 2.18 -9.84 -7.70
CA ALA A 133 1.48 -10.83 -6.90
C ALA A 133 0.08 -10.34 -6.50
N ILE A 134 -0.78 -11.31 -6.21
CA ILE A 134 -2.01 -11.12 -5.45
C ILE A 134 -1.96 -12.03 -4.22
N LEU A 135 -2.54 -11.57 -3.12
CA LEU A 135 -2.75 -12.37 -1.92
C LEU A 135 -4.20 -12.86 -1.91
N GLU A 136 -4.37 -14.16 -1.90
CA GLU A 136 -5.68 -14.81 -1.71
C GLU A 136 -5.80 -15.27 -0.26
N LEU A 137 -6.98 -15.15 0.28
CA LEU A 137 -7.34 -15.65 1.60
C LEU A 137 -8.45 -16.68 1.43
N ASP A 138 -8.32 -17.81 2.10
CA ASP A 138 -9.39 -18.79 2.19
C ASP A 138 -10.35 -18.47 3.36
N GLU A 139 -11.31 -19.35 3.60
CA GLU A 139 -12.30 -19.22 4.68
C GLU A 139 -11.69 -19.30 6.10
N ASN A 140 -10.48 -19.84 6.23
CA ASN A 140 -9.70 -19.92 7.48
C ASN A 140 -8.68 -18.78 7.61
N LEU A 141 -8.64 -17.84 6.64
CA LEU A 141 -7.64 -16.78 6.49
C LEU A 141 -6.22 -17.30 6.20
N GLU A 142 -6.09 -18.52 5.69
CA GLU A 142 -4.81 -19.00 5.20
C GLU A 142 -4.40 -18.21 3.95
N THR A 143 -3.15 -17.79 3.92
CA THR A 143 -2.63 -16.91 2.87
C THR A 143 -2.02 -17.71 1.73
N ASN A 144 -2.39 -17.37 0.49
CA ASN A 144 -1.78 -17.94 -0.72
C ASN A 144 -1.41 -16.83 -1.70
N PHE A 145 -0.13 -16.78 -2.10
CA PHE A 145 0.36 -15.78 -3.05
C PHE A 145 0.38 -16.35 -4.47
N LYS A 146 -0.31 -15.70 -5.39
CA LYS A 146 -0.21 -15.99 -6.83
C LYS A 146 0.63 -14.91 -7.50
N LYS A 147 1.73 -15.33 -8.13
CA LYS A 147 2.59 -14.44 -8.92
C LYS A 147 2.20 -14.46 -10.38
N PHE A 148 2.38 -13.33 -11.04
CA PHE A 148 2.14 -13.20 -12.48
C PHE A 148 3.08 -12.17 -13.11
N GLU A 149 3.35 -12.37 -14.40
CA GLU A 149 4.22 -11.52 -15.20
C GLU A 149 3.42 -10.51 -16.04
N ALA A 150 4.12 -9.55 -16.63
CA ALA A 150 3.52 -8.63 -17.58
C ALA A 150 3.06 -9.38 -18.84
N ALA A 151 1.93 -8.94 -19.41
CA ALA A 151 1.50 -9.44 -20.69
C ALA A 151 2.57 -9.20 -21.77
N PRO A 152 2.75 -10.13 -22.73
CA PRO A 152 3.67 -9.96 -23.86
C PRO A 152 3.43 -8.63 -24.60
N GLN A 153 4.52 -7.99 -25.02
CA GLN A 153 4.42 -6.66 -25.69
C GLN A 153 3.59 -6.69 -26.97
N GLU A 154 3.54 -7.82 -27.66
CA GLU A 154 2.76 -8.00 -28.90
C GLU A 154 1.25 -7.85 -28.71
N VAL A 155 0.75 -8.02 -27.50
CA VAL A 155 -0.69 -7.85 -27.16
C VAL A 155 -1.01 -6.40 -26.77
N ARG A 156 0.00 -5.57 -26.53
CA ARG A 156 -0.19 -4.15 -26.26
C ARG A 156 -0.26 -3.38 -27.58
N ALA A 157 -1.45 -3.20 -28.13
CA ALA A 157 -1.68 -2.17 -29.14
C ALA A 157 -1.33 -0.81 -28.52
N THR A 158 -0.12 -0.33 -28.75
CA THR A 158 0.29 1.03 -28.38
C THR A 158 -0.29 2.03 -29.38
N PRO A 159 -1.18 2.91 -28.96
CA PRO A 159 -1.36 4.17 -29.71
C PRO A 159 -0.01 4.89 -29.66
N GLY A 160 0.57 5.18 -30.83
CA GLY A 160 1.92 5.69 -30.97
C GLY A 160 2.31 6.76 -29.96
N SER A 161 3.29 6.47 -29.13
CA SER A 161 3.93 7.43 -28.26
C SER A 161 5.42 7.45 -28.50
N THR A 162 5.83 8.45 -29.20
CA THR A 162 7.18 8.98 -29.21
C THR A 162 7.35 9.91 -28.02
N SER A 163 7.72 9.40 -26.84
CA SER A 163 8.58 10.09 -25.86
C SER A 163 8.74 9.23 -24.60
N LYS A 164 9.98 8.87 -24.30
CA LYS A 164 10.36 8.34 -22.98
C LYS A 164 10.20 9.48 -21.96
N LYS A 165 9.05 9.58 -21.29
CA LYS A 165 8.95 10.41 -20.09
C LYS A 165 9.69 9.69 -18.97
N MET A 166 10.72 10.34 -18.41
CA MET A 166 11.36 9.90 -17.17
C MET A 166 10.30 9.91 -16.06
N VAL A 167 10.14 8.78 -15.41
CA VAL A 167 9.34 8.69 -14.18
C VAL A 167 10.24 9.18 -13.05
N PRO A 168 9.78 10.07 -12.17
CA PRO A 168 10.56 10.55 -11.04
C PRO A 168 10.95 9.40 -10.10
N ASP A 169 12.16 9.46 -9.51
CA ASP A 169 12.74 8.40 -8.67
C ASP A 169 11.95 8.12 -7.38
N TYR A 170 11.06 9.02 -6.95
CA TYR A 170 10.22 8.84 -5.77
C TYR A 170 9.08 7.81 -5.95
N PHE A 171 8.93 7.22 -7.12
CA PHE A 171 8.01 6.08 -7.35
C PHE A 171 8.68 4.69 -7.21
N LEU A 172 10.00 4.66 -6.97
CA LEU A 172 10.78 3.42 -6.84
C LEU A 172 11.03 3.05 -5.39
#